data_4ce1ab4873d0bc27af3642dac2f08f90
#
_entry.id   4ce1ab4873d0bc27af3642dac2f08f90
#
_cell.length_a   1.000
_cell.length_b   1.000
_cell.length_c   1.000
_cell.angle_alpha   90.00
_cell.angle_beta   90.00
_cell.angle_gamma   90.00
#
_symmetry.space_group_name_H-M   'P 1'
#
loop_
_entity.id
_entity.type
_entity.pdbx_description
1 polymer ?
#
loop_
_entity_poly.entity_id
_entity_poly.type
_entity_poly.pdbx_seq_one_letter_code
_entity_poly.pdbx_strand_id
1 'polypeptide(L)'
;MTVLTRPDGPQAEDVRVSRRTVGALGGLLFGGYAVAALAQEAHPITTSGEGLVEETVRYSSPDGFELPAFVARPQGEGPFPLIVVVSEIFGVHEYIRDVCRRLAREGYAAIAPAFFVRVEDPAPLSDVGRIMQIVSEAKYEQVMGDIAATLDWASRQGWAGEGKAGITGFCWGGKVVWQACARFAAFGAGAAWYGRLAPSPDASTEQIASGRPWPVDLAEDLKSPVLGLYGGRDQGIPLPSVEAMRANLARAGQSGSEIVLYPDAPHGFHADYRPSYRQADAVDGWRKMLALFSKTLKS
;
A
#
# COMPACT_ATOMS: atom_id res chain seq x y z
N MET A 1 18.70 0.86 12.60
CA MET A 1 17.58 -0.10 12.80
C MET A 1 16.43 0.69 13.40
N THR A 2 15.46 1.09 12.55
CA THR A 2 14.32 1.89 13.01
C THR A 2 13.43 1.00 13.86
N VAL A 3 13.42 1.23 15.17
CA VAL A 3 12.51 0.54 16.08
C VAL A 3 11.14 1.22 15.92
N LEU A 4 10.16 0.50 15.36
CA LEU A 4 8.77 0.94 15.37
C LEU A 4 8.24 0.80 16.81
N THR A 5 8.58 1.76 17.67
CA THR A 5 8.07 1.81 19.04
C THR A 5 6.87 2.72 19.10
N ARG A 6 5.77 2.23 19.61
CA ARG A 6 4.62 3.04 19.98
C ARG A 6 4.93 3.72 21.32
N PRO A 7 4.65 5.03 21.49
CA PRO A 7 4.55 5.60 22.82
C PRO A 7 3.48 4.85 23.61
N ASP A 8 3.76 4.58 24.90
CA ASP A 8 2.83 3.88 25.78
C ASP A 8 1.47 4.62 25.81
N GLY A 9 0.46 4.04 25.19
CA GLY A 9 -0.92 4.52 25.14
C GLY A 9 -1.90 3.35 25.31
N PRO A 10 -3.18 3.61 25.66
CA PRO A 10 -4.17 2.57 25.97
C PRO A 10 -4.30 1.56 24.82
N GLN A 11 -4.40 0.29 25.17
CA GLN A 11 -4.58 -0.81 24.22
C GLN A 11 -6.01 -0.78 23.66
N ALA A 12 -6.21 -1.28 22.43
CA ALA A 12 -7.51 -1.34 21.75
C ALA A 12 -8.62 -2.10 22.52
N GLU A 13 -8.26 -2.83 23.58
CA GLU A 13 -9.17 -3.55 24.48
C GLU A 13 -9.94 -2.62 25.42
N ASP A 14 -9.51 -1.36 25.58
CA ASP A 14 -10.13 -0.40 26.51
C ASP A 14 -11.34 0.31 25.91
N VAL A 15 -11.64 0.13 24.62
CA VAL A 15 -12.78 0.76 23.94
C VAL A 15 -13.99 -0.19 23.95
N ARG A 16 -14.88 -0.06 24.95
CA ARG A 16 -16.18 -0.74 24.97
C ARG A 16 -17.15 -0.05 24.01
N VAL A 17 -17.22 -0.52 22.77
CA VAL A 17 -18.25 -0.08 21.81
C VAL A 17 -19.57 -0.80 22.13
N SER A 18 -20.64 -0.05 22.35
CA SER A 18 -21.96 -0.64 22.66
C SER A 18 -22.49 -1.43 21.46
N ARG A 19 -23.21 -2.54 21.71
CA ARG A 19 -23.83 -3.39 20.67
C ARG A 19 -24.81 -2.65 19.74
N ARG A 20 -25.31 -1.49 20.12
CA ARG A 20 -26.21 -0.67 19.29
C ARG A 20 -25.46 0.11 18.21
N THR A 21 -24.19 0.44 18.42
CA THR A 21 -23.36 1.16 17.44
C THR A 21 -22.84 0.21 16.34
N VAL A 22 -22.70 -1.09 16.63
CA VAL A 22 -22.23 -2.10 15.67
C VAL A 22 -23.25 -2.38 14.55
N GLY A 23 -24.55 -2.28 14.84
CA GLY A 23 -25.62 -2.52 13.85
C GLY A 23 -25.73 -1.46 12.75
N ALA A 24 -25.26 -0.23 13.00
CA ALA A 24 -25.25 0.86 12.01
C ALA A 24 -23.95 0.92 11.19
N LEU A 25 -22.91 0.20 11.63
CA LEU A 25 -21.57 0.19 11.03
C LEU A 25 -21.33 -0.98 10.08
N GLY A 26 -22.29 -1.86 9.89
CA GLY A 26 -22.17 -3.03 9.00
C GLY A 26 -21.93 -2.69 7.51
N GLY A 27 -22.16 -1.44 7.09
CA GLY A 27 -21.82 -0.94 5.76
C GLY A 27 -20.52 -0.10 5.71
N LEU A 28 -19.85 0.11 6.85
CA LEU A 28 -18.74 1.06 7.01
C LEU A 28 -17.35 0.39 7.18
N LEU A 29 -17.19 -0.84 6.75
CA LEU A 29 -15.90 -1.57 6.81
C LEU A 29 -14.78 -0.94 5.95
N PHE A 30 -15.10 0.10 5.20
CA PHE A 30 -14.14 0.98 4.52
C PHE A 30 -14.00 2.34 5.21
N GLY A 31 -14.43 2.43 6.46
CA GLY A 31 -14.39 3.66 7.25
C GLY A 31 -13.02 4.30 7.23
N GLY A 32 -12.97 5.41 6.53
CA GLY A 32 -11.82 6.16 6.17
C GLY A 32 -11.06 6.79 7.34
N TYR A 33 -10.04 7.54 7.00
CA TYR A 33 -9.26 8.39 7.88
C TYR A 33 -10.13 9.19 8.88
N ALA A 34 -11.32 9.66 8.42
CA ALA A 34 -12.27 10.38 9.27
C ALA A 34 -12.93 9.52 10.36
N VAL A 35 -13.22 8.24 10.11
CA VAL A 35 -13.74 7.34 11.16
C VAL A 35 -12.63 6.98 12.15
N ALA A 36 -11.39 6.91 11.71
CA ALA A 36 -10.22 6.76 12.58
C ALA A 36 -9.96 8.03 13.40
N ALA A 37 -10.19 9.22 12.84
CA ALA A 37 -10.09 10.51 13.53
C ALA A 37 -11.21 10.71 14.59
N LEU A 38 -12.33 10.02 14.46
CA LEU A 38 -13.40 10.00 15.46
C LEU A 38 -13.14 8.96 16.58
N ALA A 39 -12.27 8.00 16.34
CA ALA A 39 -11.74 7.09 17.37
C ALA A 39 -10.63 7.82 18.12
N GLN A 40 -11.02 8.55 19.11
CA GLN A 40 -10.25 9.47 19.92
C GLN A 40 -9.12 8.77 20.69
N GLU A 41 -7.98 8.40 20.09
CA GLU A 41 -6.75 7.92 20.77
C GLU A 41 -5.83 7.07 19.87
N ALA A 42 -5.95 7.16 18.55
CA ALA A 42 -4.89 6.64 17.70
C ALA A 42 -3.68 7.58 17.80
N HIS A 43 -2.57 7.10 18.34
CA HIS A 43 -1.30 7.81 18.30
C HIS A 43 -0.49 7.28 17.09
N PRO A 44 -0.61 7.90 15.90
CA PRO A 44 0.14 7.44 14.75
C PRO A 44 1.65 7.56 15.01
N ILE A 45 2.40 6.60 14.51
CA ILE A 45 3.86 6.65 14.54
C ILE A 45 4.29 7.83 13.68
N THR A 46 5.16 8.68 14.24
CA THR A 46 5.73 9.82 13.53
C THR A 46 7.24 9.63 13.40
N THR A 47 7.70 9.46 12.17
CA THR A 47 9.12 9.34 11.86
C THR A 47 9.72 10.73 11.66
N SER A 48 10.80 11.05 12.36
CA SER A 48 11.51 12.33 12.20
C SER A 48 12.05 12.47 10.77
N GLY A 49 11.83 13.65 10.17
CA GLY A 49 12.42 14.05 8.88
C GLY A 49 13.88 14.49 8.98
N GLU A 50 14.47 14.60 10.19
CA GLU A 50 15.86 15.01 10.36
C GLU A 50 16.81 14.07 9.62
N GLY A 51 17.74 14.62 8.82
CA GLY A 51 18.65 13.83 7.99
C GLY A 51 17.99 13.18 6.77
N LEU A 52 16.75 13.57 6.45
CA LEU A 52 16.04 13.18 5.22
C LEU A 52 15.86 14.40 4.31
N VAL A 53 15.69 14.13 3.02
CA VAL A 53 15.15 15.10 2.05
C VAL A 53 13.73 14.70 1.77
N GLU A 54 12.80 15.63 2.00
CA GLU A 54 11.38 15.47 1.72
C GLU A 54 10.95 16.53 0.71
N GLU A 55 10.29 16.11 -0.34
CA GLU A 55 9.82 17.03 -1.38
C GLU A 55 8.52 16.54 -2.04
N THR A 56 7.73 17.46 -2.55
CA THR A 56 6.63 17.16 -3.45
C THR A 56 7.07 17.55 -4.85
N VAL A 57 7.14 16.55 -5.72
CA VAL A 57 7.56 16.70 -7.12
C VAL A 57 6.35 16.60 -8.05
N ARG A 58 6.52 17.02 -9.31
CA ARG A 58 5.55 16.83 -10.38
C ARG A 58 6.26 16.32 -11.62
N TYR A 59 5.60 15.44 -12.35
CA TYR A 59 6.08 14.92 -13.63
C TYR A 59 4.90 14.52 -14.52
N SER A 60 5.12 14.61 -15.83
CA SER A 60 4.06 14.31 -16.79
C SER A 60 3.80 12.81 -16.88
N SER A 61 2.53 12.45 -16.75
CA SER A 61 2.00 11.12 -17.07
C SER A 61 1.74 10.98 -18.58
N PRO A 62 1.53 9.74 -19.08
CA PRO A 62 1.31 9.50 -20.50
C PRO A 62 0.11 10.26 -21.11
N ASP A 63 -0.86 10.63 -20.31
CA ASP A 63 -2.03 11.43 -20.71
C ASP A 63 -1.77 12.94 -20.64
N GLY A 64 -0.53 13.37 -20.32
CA GLY A 64 -0.14 14.77 -20.19
C GLY A 64 -0.50 15.41 -18.85
N PHE A 65 -1.04 14.64 -17.91
CA PHE A 65 -1.34 15.14 -16.57
C PHE A 65 -0.06 15.31 -15.75
N GLU A 66 0.10 16.45 -15.08
CA GLU A 66 1.21 16.72 -14.17
C GLU A 66 0.95 16.02 -12.81
N LEU A 67 1.41 14.77 -12.71
CA LEU A 67 1.18 13.92 -11.57
C LEU A 67 2.04 14.36 -10.38
N PRO A 68 1.45 14.76 -9.25
CA PRO A 68 2.23 15.05 -8.05
C PRO A 68 2.62 13.75 -7.34
N ALA A 69 3.81 13.76 -6.72
CA ALA A 69 4.27 12.68 -5.88
C ALA A 69 5.04 13.23 -4.67
N PHE A 70 4.92 12.56 -3.54
CA PHE A 70 5.75 12.81 -2.37
C PHE A 70 6.99 11.93 -2.43
N VAL A 71 8.17 12.52 -2.20
CA VAL A 71 9.45 11.82 -2.14
C VAL A 71 10.05 12.00 -0.75
N ALA A 72 10.56 10.91 -0.18
CA ALA A 72 11.44 10.94 0.99
C ALA A 72 12.67 10.07 0.72
N ARG A 73 13.87 10.62 0.96
CA ARG A 73 15.13 9.91 0.77
C ARG A 73 16.16 10.34 1.82
N PRO A 74 17.23 9.55 2.06
CA PRO A 74 18.34 10.01 2.88
C PRO A 74 18.97 11.28 2.29
N GLN A 75 19.57 12.11 3.13
CA GLN A 75 20.45 13.17 2.66
C GLN A 75 21.71 12.58 2.00
N GLY A 76 22.25 13.29 1.02
CA GLY A 76 23.43 12.88 0.26
C GLY A 76 23.13 12.61 -1.21
N GLU A 77 24.18 12.25 -1.95
CA GLU A 77 24.11 12.14 -3.41
C GLU A 77 23.48 10.82 -3.88
N GLY A 78 23.45 9.80 -3.05
CA GLY A 78 23.00 8.47 -3.44
C GLY A 78 24.12 7.64 -4.12
N PRO A 79 23.79 6.72 -5.05
CA PRO A 79 22.45 6.34 -5.46
C PRO A 79 21.71 5.51 -4.38
N PHE A 80 20.40 5.76 -4.23
CA PHE A 80 19.54 5.01 -3.29
C PHE A 80 18.63 4.06 -4.07
N PRO A 81 18.43 2.80 -3.64
CA PRO A 81 17.43 1.93 -4.24
C PRO A 81 16.04 2.55 -4.13
N LEU A 82 15.29 2.54 -5.24
CA LEU A 82 13.97 3.16 -5.32
C LEU A 82 12.87 2.23 -4.80
N ILE A 83 11.92 2.77 -4.02
CA ILE A 83 10.67 2.09 -3.68
C ILE A 83 9.48 3.00 -4.04
N VAL A 84 8.58 2.48 -4.88
CA VAL A 84 7.28 3.10 -5.14
C VAL A 84 6.31 2.71 -4.02
N VAL A 85 5.69 3.70 -3.39
CA VAL A 85 4.70 3.51 -2.32
C VAL A 85 3.32 3.83 -2.84
N VAL A 86 2.43 2.83 -2.87
CA VAL A 86 1.06 2.99 -3.35
C VAL A 86 0.10 3.13 -2.18
N SER A 87 -0.59 4.26 -2.12
CA SER A 87 -1.48 4.61 -1.02
C SER A 87 -2.71 3.71 -0.94
N GLU A 88 -3.40 3.79 0.19
CA GLU A 88 -4.80 3.38 0.35
C GLU A 88 -5.72 4.32 -0.47
N ILE A 89 -7.02 4.10 -0.39
CA ILE A 89 -8.03 4.95 -1.05
C ILE A 89 -8.01 6.43 -0.58
N PHE A 90 -7.31 6.73 0.50
CA PHE A 90 -7.22 8.06 1.12
C PHE A 90 -6.10 8.94 0.55
N GLY A 91 -5.44 8.51 -0.54
CA GLY A 91 -4.37 9.27 -1.18
C GLY A 91 -3.08 9.36 -0.36
N VAL A 92 -2.25 10.36 -0.68
CA VAL A 92 -0.93 10.56 -0.06
C VAL A 92 -1.06 11.42 1.20
N HIS A 93 -1.80 10.89 2.19
CA HIS A 93 -1.96 11.51 3.51
C HIS A 93 -0.74 11.24 4.43
N GLU A 94 -0.77 11.77 5.65
CA GLU A 94 0.40 11.76 6.55
C GLU A 94 0.95 10.37 6.85
N TYR A 95 0.11 9.35 7.02
CA TYR A 95 0.57 7.98 7.21
C TYR A 95 1.40 7.47 6.02
N ILE A 96 0.99 7.73 4.77
CA ILE A 96 1.75 7.34 3.57
C ILE A 96 3.07 8.10 3.48
N ARG A 97 3.07 9.39 3.83
CA ARG A 97 4.31 10.19 3.93
C ARG A 97 5.24 9.63 5.00
N ASP A 98 4.69 9.21 6.14
CA ASP A 98 5.48 8.59 7.21
C ASP A 98 6.06 7.23 6.79
N VAL A 99 5.31 6.41 6.05
CA VAL A 99 5.84 5.18 5.42
C VAL A 99 7.03 5.50 4.51
N CYS A 100 6.97 6.55 3.71
CA CYS A 100 8.11 6.98 2.89
C CYS A 100 9.31 7.38 3.76
N ARG A 101 9.11 8.13 4.87
CA ARG A 101 10.19 8.46 5.81
C ARG A 101 10.81 7.22 6.46
N ARG A 102 9.97 6.24 6.88
CA ARG A 102 10.45 4.95 7.42
C ARG A 102 11.36 4.25 6.43
N LEU A 103 10.96 4.16 5.16
CA LEU A 103 11.77 3.57 4.09
C LEU A 103 13.07 4.37 3.85
N ALA A 104 12.99 5.70 3.90
CA ALA A 104 14.17 6.56 3.78
C ALA A 104 15.17 6.34 4.94
N ARG A 105 14.69 6.11 6.17
CA ARG A 105 15.54 5.72 7.31
C ARG A 105 16.23 4.37 7.11
N GLU A 106 15.64 3.47 6.33
CA GLU A 106 16.25 2.18 5.94
C GLU A 106 17.17 2.29 4.72
N GLY A 107 17.43 3.52 4.24
CA GLY A 107 18.38 3.80 3.15
C GLY A 107 17.79 3.65 1.74
N TYR A 108 16.48 3.72 1.58
CA TYR A 108 15.81 3.73 0.29
C TYR A 108 15.38 5.15 -0.10
N ALA A 109 15.24 5.41 -1.40
CA ALA A 109 14.46 6.53 -1.88
C ALA A 109 13.01 6.05 -2.08
N ALA A 110 12.07 6.64 -1.36
CA ALA A 110 10.65 6.29 -1.42
C ALA A 110 9.88 7.37 -2.16
N ILE A 111 9.03 6.98 -3.13
CA ILE A 111 8.16 7.87 -3.89
C ILE A 111 6.72 7.41 -3.84
N ALA A 112 5.81 8.30 -3.45
CA ALA A 112 4.38 8.04 -3.38
C ALA A 112 3.60 8.92 -4.37
N PRO A 113 3.23 8.39 -5.56
CA PRO A 113 2.41 9.12 -6.53
C PRO A 113 0.98 9.31 -6.03
N ALA A 114 0.39 10.48 -6.31
CA ALA A 114 -0.97 10.81 -5.93
C ALA A 114 -1.96 10.43 -7.04
N PHE A 115 -2.26 9.14 -7.19
CA PHE A 115 -3.02 8.57 -8.31
C PHE A 115 -4.45 9.12 -8.50
N PHE A 116 -5.05 9.72 -7.46
CA PHE A 116 -6.46 10.12 -7.46
C PHE A 116 -6.69 11.58 -7.81
N VAL A 117 -5.67 12.43 -7.74
CA VAL A 117 -5.80 13.90 -7.81
C VAL A 117 -6.24 14.45 -9.17
N ARG A 118 -6.37 13.60 -10.21
CA ARG A 118 -7.02 14.01 -11.47
C ARG A 118 -8.48 14.38 -11.27
N VAL A 119 -9.12 13.79 -10.28
CA VAL A 119 -10.51 14.08 -9.92
C VAL A 119 -10.52 15.04 -8.73
N GLU A 120 -9.95 14.61 -7.62
CA GLU A 120 -9.86 15.39 -6.38
C GLU A 120 -8.88 14.70 -5.43
N ASP A 121 -8.17 15.45 -4.59
CA ASP A 121 -7.33 14.85 -3.55
C ASP A 121 -8.22 14.27 -2.43
N PRO A 122 -8.21 12.94 -2.21
CA PRO A 122 -9.01 12.35 -1.14
C PRO A 122 -8.44 12.57 0.26
N ALA A 123 -7.17 13.03 0.40
CA ALA A 123 -6.51 13.13 1.69
C ALA A 123 -7.24 14.01 2.73
N PRO A 124 -7.82 15.17 2.37
CA PRO A 124 -8.57 16.00 3.31
C PRO A 124 -10.04 15.57 3.49
N LEU A 125 -10.53 14.60 2.70
CA LEU A 125 -11.95 14.26 2.68
C LEU A 125 -12.34 13.32 3.81
N SER A 126 -13.55 13.52 4.34
CA SER A 126 -14.18 12.66 5.35
C SER A 126 -15.37 11.85 4.80
N ASP A 127 -15.93 12.24 3.65
CA ASP A 127 -17.02 11.53 3.00
C ASP A 127 -16.51 10.31 2.24
N VAL A 128 -16.73 9.13 2.80
CA VAL A 128 -16.32 7.86 2.19
C VAL A 128 -17.00 7.62 0.84
N GLY A 129 -18.25 8.03 0.67
CA GLY A 129 -18.96 7.91 -0.61
C GLY A 129 -18.25 8.72 -1.70
N ARG A 130 -17.86 9.97 -1.39
CA ARG A 130 -17.08 10.80 -2.31
C ARG A 130 -15.70 10.21 -2.62
N ILE A 131 -15.00 9.72 -1.59
CA ILE A 131 -13.71 9.05 -1.76
C ILE A 131 -13.83 7.84 -2.72
N MET A 132 -14.85 7.00 -2.54
CA MET A 132 -15.07 5.84 -3.41
C MET A 132 -15.38 6.24 -4.86
N GLN A 133 -16.11 7.33 -5.09
CA GLN A 133 -16.31 7.89 -6.44
C GLN A 133 -14.98 8.30 -7.08
N ILE A 134 -14.14 9.04 -6.35
CA ILE A 134 -12.83 9.46 -6.83
C ILE A 134 -11.97 8.23 -7.19
N VAL A 135 -11.88 7.26 -6.30
CA VAL A 135 -11.09 6.03 -6.50
C VAL A 135 -11.59 5.22 -7.69
N SER A 136 -12.91 5.23 -7.96
CA SER A 136 -13.49 4.49 -9.10
C SER A 136 -13.04 5.03 -10.45
N GLU A 137 -12.57 6.27 -10.52
CA GLU A 137 -12.03 6.88 -11.75
C GLU A 137 -10.57 6.53 -12.01
N ALA A 138 -9.83 6.02 -11.02
CA ALA A 138 -8.46 5.57 -11.20
C ALA A 138 -8.45 4.19 -11.92
N LYS A 139 -8.54 4.23 -13.24
CA LYS A 139 -8.60 3.02 -14.08
C LYS A 139 -7.23 2.33 -14.17
N TYR A 140 -7.23 1.03 -14.38
CA TYR A 140 -6.01 0.20 -14.41
C TYR A 140 -4.92 0.75 -15.33
N GLU A 141 -5.24 1.05 -16.60
CA GLU A 141 -4.23 1.53 -17.56
C GLU A 141 -3.68 2.91 -17.19
N GLN A 142 -4.51 3.80 -16.62
CA GLN A 142 -4.05 5.08 -16.10
C GLN A 142 -3.06 4.89 -14.94
N VAL A 143 -3.40 4.03 -13.97
CA VAL A 143 -2.53 3.76 -12.81
C VAL A 143 -1.22 3.12 -13.24
N MET A 144 -1.26 2.16 -14.19
CA MET A 144 -0.05 1.57 -14.74
C MET A 144 0.79 2.59 -15.53
N GLY A 145 0.16 3.48 -16.28
CA GLY A 145 0.82 4.59 -16.95
C GLY A 145 1.50 5.55 -15.98
N ASP A 146 0.84 5.87 -14.87
CA ASP A 146 1.39 6.71 -13.80
C ASP A 146 2.60 6.05 -13.12
N ILE A 147 2.54 4.74 -12.88
CA ILE A 147 3.68 3.97 -12.35
C ILE A 147 4.85 3.99 -13.34
N ALA A 148 4.59 3.80 -14.63
CA ALA A 148 5.65 3.87 -15.65
C ALA A 148 6.30 5.25 -15.69
N ALA A 149 5.50 6.32 -15.66
CA ALA A 149 5.99 7.71 -15.60
C ALA A 149 6.79 7.98 -14.32
N THR A 150 6.37 7.41 -13.18
CA THR A 150 7.10 7.51 -11.91
C THR A 150 8.49 6.89 -12.01
N LEU A 151 8.58 5.67 -12.56
CA LEU A 151 9.85 4.97 -12.76
C LEU A 151 10.77 5.72 -13.73
N ASP A 152 10.21 6.19 -14.84
CA ASP A 152 10.94 6.96 -15.84
C ASP A 152 11.45 8.30 -15.29
N TRP A 153 10.60 9.04 -14.55
CA TRP A 153 11.03 10.26 -13.88
C TRP A 153 12.14 9.99 -12.85
N ALA A 154 11.97 8.99 -12.00
CA ALA A 154 12.93 8.65 -10.96
C ALA A 154 14.28 8.24 -11.55
N SER A 155 14.30 7.48 -12.67
CA SER A 155 15.55 7.05 -13.34
C SER A 155 16.41 8.22 -13.84
N ARG A 156 15.83 9.40 -14.00
CA ARG A 156 16.54 10.63 -14.40
C ARG A 156 17.04 11.46 -13.21
N GLN A 157 16.77 11.00 -11.99
CA GLN A 157 17.24 11.69 -10.78
C GLN A 157 18.62 11.13 -10.39
N GLY A 158 19.61 12.01 -10.19
CA GLY A 158 20.97 11.59 -9.85
C GLY A 158 21.08 10.82 -8.52
N TRP A 159 20.07 10.90 -7.66
CA TRP A 159 20.04 10.19 -6.39
C TRP A 159 19.38 8.79 -6.48
N ALA A 160 18.73 8.44 -7.58
CA ALA A 160 18.08 7.13 -7.74
C ALA A 160 19.06 6.10 -8.30
N GLY A 161 19.02 4.88 -7.76
CA GLY A 161 19.81 3.77 -8.24
C GLY A 161 19.34 3.27 -9.62
N GLU A 162 20.28 2.83 -10.44
CA GLU A 162 20.02 2.27 -11.78
C GLU A 162 19.43 0.85 -11.75
N GLY A 163 19.36 0.23 -10.57
CA GLY A 163 18.85 -1.12 -10.38
C GLY A 163 17.31 -1.20 -10.48
N LYS A 164 16.78 -2.40 -10.30
CA LYS A 164 15.34 -2.61 -10.21
C LYS A 164 14.76 -1.89 -8.99
N ALA A 165 13.57 -1.33 -9.15
CA ALA A 165 12.82 -0.72 -8.07
C ALA A 165 12.06 -1.75 -7.22
N GLY A 166 11.74 -1.40 -5.98
CA GLY A 166 10.73 -2.06 -5.18
C GLY A 166 9.37 -1.37 -5.32
N ILE A 167 8.32 -2.08 -4.97
CA ILE A 167 6.99 -1.49 -4.84
C ILE A 167 6.29 -2.02 -3.59
N THR A 168 5.69 -1.14 -2.80
CA THR A 168 4.83 -1.54 -1.69
C THR A 168 3.52 -0.76 -1.74
N GLY A 169 2.44 -1.35 -1.20
CA GLY A 169 1.16 -0.68 -1.22
C GLY A 169 0.16 -1.32 -0.26
N PHE A 170 -0.81 -0.51 0.17
CA PHE A 170 -1.74 -0.81 1.25
C PHE A 170 -3.18 -0.79 0.75
N CYS A 171 -4.02 -1.75 1.16
CA CYS A 171 -5.42 -1.81 0.77
C CYS A 171 -5.58 -1.81 -0.78
N TRP A 172 -6.17 -0.76 -1.37
CA TRP A 172 -6.22 -0.57 -2.81
C TRP A 172 -4.82 -0.66 -3.44
N GLY A 173 -3.83 -0.01 -2.83
CA GLY A 173 -2.44 -0.06 -3.28
C GLY A 173 -1.83 -1.46 -3.20
N GLY A 174 -2.25 -2.29 -2.25
CA GLY A 174 -1.81 -3.69 -2.20
C GLY A 174 -2.25 -4.51 -3.41
N LYS A 175 -3.46 -4.23 -3.96
CA LYS A 175 -3.89 -4.79 -5.24
C LYS A 175 -3.01 -4.30 -6.39
N VAL A 176 -2.71 -2.99 -6.41
CA VAL A 176 -1.86 -2.37 -7.45
C VAL A 176 -0.45 -2.98 -7.45
N VAL A 177 0.11 -3.36 -6.29
CA VAL A 177 1.41 -4.04 -6.23
C VAL A 177 1.42 -5.33 -7.05
N TRP A 178 0.42 -6.20 -6.90
CA TRP A 178 0.30 -7.42 -7.69
C TRP A 178 0.22 -7.12 -9.19
N GLN A 179 -0.61 -6.15 -9.57
CA GLN A 179 -0.79 -5.72 -10.95
C GLN A 179 0.50 -5.15 -11.55
N ALA A 180 1.23 -4.33 -10.80
CA ALA A 180 2.47 -3.71 -11.25
C ALA A 180 3.60 -4.74 -11.40
N CYS A 181 3.74 -5.68 -10.46
CA CYS A 181 4.74 -6.75 -10.55
C CYS A 181 4.46 -7.74 -11.70
N ALA A 182 3.19 -7.91 -12.11
CA ALA A 182 2.84 -8.66 -13.31
C ALA A 182 3.11 -7.86 -14.61
N ARG A 183 2.92 -6.54 -14.58
CA ARG A 183 3.06 -5.67 -15.76
C ARG A 183 4.51 -5.30 -16.07
N PHE A 184 5.32 -4.98 -15.07
CA PHE A 184 6.63 -4.35 -15.24
C PHE A 184 7.79 -5.23 -14.77
N ALA A 185 8.75 -5.51 -15.65
CA ALA A 185 10.01 -6.17 -15.30
C ALA A 185 11.00 -5.25 -14.54
N ALA A 186 10.69 -3.94 -14.46
CA ALA A 186 11.46 -2.94 -13.74
C ALA A 186 11.41 -3.10 -12.22
N PHE A 187 10.43 -3.85 -11.70
CA PHE A 187 10.40 -4.17 -10.27
C PHE A 187 11.26 -5.40 -9.97
N GLY A 188 12.04 -5.33 -8.88
CA GLY A 188 12.81 -6.44 -8.34
C GLY A 188 12.01 -7.23 -7.30
N ALA A 189 11.07 -6.56 -6.62
CA ALA A 189 10.17 -7.17 -5.65
C ALA A 189 8.96 -6.27 -5.35
N GLY A 190 7.85 -6.88 -4.90
CA GLY A 190 6.67 -6.20 -4.37
C GLY A 190 6.32 -6.63 -2.96
N ALA A 191 5.70 -5.74 -2.18
CA ALA A 191 5.09 -6.07 -0.89
C ALA A 191 3.65 -5.54 -0.83
N ALA A 192 2.68 -6.45 -0.87
CA ALA A 192 1.26 -6.17 -0.97
C ALA A 192 0.56 -6.36 0.38
N TRP A 193 0.17 -5.27 1.03
CA TRP A 193 -0.51 -5.27 2.32
C TRP A 193 -2.02 -5.25 2.13
N TYR A 194 -2.69 -6.30 2.59
CA TYR A 194 -4.15 -6.46 2.59
C TYR A 194 -4.83 -5.91 1.32
N GLY A 195 -4.22 -6.17 0.16
CA GLY A 195 -4.80 -5.82 -1.13
C GLY A 195 -5.81 -6.85 -1.62
N ARG A 196 -6.96 -6.40 -2.14
CA ARG A 196 -7.99 -7.31 -2.64
C ARG A 196 -7.44 -8.18 -3.77
N LEU A 197 -7.61 -9.49 -3.65
CA LEU A 197 -7.08 -10.48 -4.60
C LEU A 197 -8.06 -10.90 -5.69
N ALA A 198 -9.35 -10.92 -5.36
CA ALA A 198 -10.44 -11.34 -6.23
C ALA A 198 -11.64 -10.41 -6.05
N PRO A 199 -12.64 -10.44 -6.96
CA PRO A 199 -13.91 -9.76 -6.74
C PRO A 199 -14.59 -10.25 -5.46
N SER A 200 -15.40 -9.38 -4.86
CA SER A 200 -16.29 -9.79 -3.76
C SER A 200 -17.29 -10.84 -4.27
N PRO A 201 -17.70 -11.81 -3.44
CA PRO A 201 -18.69 -12.81 -3.85
C PRO A 201 -20.02 -12.22 -4.29
N ASP A 202 -20.38 -11.05 -3.77
CA ASP A 202 -21.60 -10.29 -4.09
C ASP A 202 -21.38 -9.16 -5.11
N ALA A 203 -20.20 -9.09 -5.73
CA ALA A 203 -19.88 -8.05 -6.70
C ALA A 203 -20.74 -8.17 -7.95
N SER A 204 -21.25 -7.04 -8.43
CA SER A 204 -21.95 -6.98 -9.72
C SER A 204 -20.97 -7.27 -10.90
N THR A 205 -21.53 -7.64 -12.04
CA THR A 205 -20.73 -7.86 -13.28
C THR A 205 -19.88 -6.63 -13.62
N GLU A 206 -20.42 -5.43 -13.43
CA GLU A 206 -19.70 -4.17 -13.66
C GLU A 206 -18.54 -3.99 -12.68
N GLN A 207 -18.76 -4.26 -11.39
CA GLN A 207 -17.69 -4.21 -10.37
C GLN A 207 -16.60 -5.26 -10.64
N ILE A 208 -16.97 -6.45 -11.10
CA ILE A 208 -15.99 -7.47 -11.52
C ILE A 208 -15.18 -6.97 -12.71
N ALA A 209 -15.84 -6.42 -13.73
CA ALA A 209 -15.18 -5.93 -14.93
C ALA A 209 -14.27 -4.72 -14.66
N SER A 210 -14.74 -3.72 -13.90
CA SER A 210 -13.97 -2.53 -13.57
C SER A 210 -12.78 -2.81 -12.65
N GLY A 211 -12.84 -3.89 -11.87
CA GLY A 211 -11.75 -4.33 -11.01
C GLY A 211 -10.62 -5.08 -11.70
N ARG A 212 -10.78 -5.46 -12.98
CA ARG A 212 -9.77 -6.24 -13.73
C ARG A 212 -8.52 -5.44 -14.07
N PRO A 213 -7.34 -6.13 -14.24
CA PRO A 213 -7.13 -7.55 -13.94
C PRO A 213 -7.07 -7.80 -12.42
N TRP A 214 -7.64 -8.93 -11.98
CA TRP A 214 -7.58 -9.32 -10.57
C TRP A 214 -6.26 -10.04 -10.26
N PRO A 215 -5.65 -9.83 -9.08
CA PRO A 215 -4.38 -10.48 -8.73
C PRO A 215 -4.38 -11.99 -8.86
N VAL A 216 -5.47 -12.67 -8.52
CA VAL A 216 -5.59 -14.14 -8.67
C VAL A 216 -5.42 -14.61 -10.11
N ASP A 217 -5.72 -13.76 -11.09
CA ASP A 217 -5.59 -14.05 -12.52
C ASP A 217 -4.17 -13.79 -13.05
N LEU A 218 -3.30 -13.13 -12.26
CA LEU A 218 -1.99 -12.63 -12.69
C LEU A 218 -0.80 -13.47 -12.18
N ALA A 219 -1.05 -14.58 -11.50
CA ALA A 219 0.03 -15.36 -10.89
C ALA A 219 1.08 -15.85 -11.91
N GLU A 220 0.66 -16.21 -13.12
CA GLU A 220 1.55 -16.65 -14.19
C GLU A 220 2.34 -15.51 -14.83
N ASP A 221 1.82 -14.28 -14.76
CA ASP A 221 2.40 -13.09 -15.39
C ASP A 221 3.44 -12.38 -14.51
N LEU A 222 3.57 -12.78 -13.23
CA LEU A 222 4.51 -12.12 -12.31
C LEU A 222 5.94 -12.16 -12.80
N LYS A 223 6.55 -10.99 -12.93
CA LYS A 223 7.94 -10.76 -13.38
C LYS A 223 8.91 -10.59 -12.22
N SER A 224 8.38 -10.50 -11.00
CA SER A 224 9.17 -10.37 -9.78
C SER A 224 8.43 -10.97 -8.59
N PRO A 225 9.16 -11.41 -7.54
CA PRO A 225 8.55 -11.94 -6.34
C PRO A 225 7.68 -10.91 -5.63
N VAL A 226 6.54 -11.36 -5.09
CA VAL A 226 5.64 -10.54 -4.29
C VAL A 226 5.40 -11.19 -2.93
N LEU A 227 5.62 -10.42 -1.86
CA LEU A 227 5.23 -10.75 -0.50
C LEU A 227 3.81 -10.22 -0.25
N GLY A 228 2.83 -11.10 -0.14
CA GLY A 228 1.47 -10.77 0.25
C GLY A 228 1.29 -10.87 1.77
N LEU A 229 0.76 -9.83 2.41
CA LEU A 229 0.59 -9.72 3.85
C LEU A 229 -0.90 -9.53 4.17
N TYR A 230 -1.55 -10.56 4.70
CA TYR A 230 -3.02 -10.63 4.82
C TYR A 230 -3.48 -10.91 6.24
N GLY A 231 -4.65 -10.38 6.59
CA GLY A 231 -5.28 -10.63 7.89
C GLY A 231 -6.33 -11.74 7.82
N GLY A 232 -6.31 -12.67 8.80
CA GLY A 232 -7.28 -13.76 8.89
C GLY A 232 -8.69 -13.30 9.31
N ARG A 233 -8.81 -12.10 9.91
CA ARG A 233 -10.09 -11.47 10.28
C ARG A 233 -10.49 -10.34 9.34
N ASP A 234 -9.85 -10.25 8.17
CA ASP A 234 -10.19 -9.26 7.16
C ASP A 234 -11.50 -9.65 6.46
N GLN A 235 -12.59 -8.93 6.76
CA GLN A 235 -13.91 -9.18 6.17
C GLN A 235 -14.01 -8.71 4.71
N GLY A 236 -13.11 -7.82 4.27
CA GLY A 236 -13.06 -7.31 2.89
C GLY A 236 -12.26 -8.20 1.93
N ILE A 237 -11.47 -9.16 2.49
CA ILE A 237 -10.65 -10.09 1.71
C ILE A 237 -10.91 -11.51 2.22
N PRO A 238 -11.86 -12.23 1.61
CA PRO A 238 -12.22 -13.57 2.06
C PRO A 238 -11.03 -14.55 2.01
N LEU A 239 -10.85 -15.37 3.05
CA LEU A 239 -9.79 -16.39 3.09
C LEU A 239 -9.74 -17.28 1.84
N PRO A 240 -10.86 -17.72 1.24
CA PRO A 240 -10.82 -18.45 -0.02
C PRO A 240 -10.07 -17.74 -1.14
N SER A 241 -10.08 -16.39 -1.20
CA SER A 241 -9.30 -15.64 -2.21
C SER A 241 -7.80 -15.68 -1.91
N VAL A 242 -7.42 -15.71 -0.65
CA VAL A 242 -6.02 -15.85 -0.20
C VAL A 242 -5.50 -17.24 -0.57
N GLU A 243 -6.27 -18.29 -0.29
CA GLU A 243 -5.91 -19.65 -0.63
C GLU A 243 -5.88 -19.90 -2.15
N ALA A 244 -6.81 -19.31 -2.90
CA ALA A 244 -6.79 -19.34 -4.35
C ALA A 244 -5.51 -18.71 -4.92
N MET A 245 -5.09 -17.56 -4.37
CA MET A 245 -3.84 -16.93 -4.80
C MET A 245 -2.62 -17.77 -4.47
N ARG A 246 -2.54 -18.38 -3.27
CA ARG A 246 -1.48 -19.33 -2.93
C ARG A 246 -1.40 -20.49 -3.92
N ALA A 247 -2.55 -21.09 -4.22
CA ALA A 247 -2.63 -22.20 -5.16
C ALA A 247 -2.20 -21.78 -6.59
N ASN A 248 -2.58 -20.59 -7.02
CA ASN A 248 -2.20 -20.06 -8.34
C ASN A 248 -0.70 -19.77 -8.41
N LEU A 249 -0.11 -19.17 -7.39
CA LEU A 249 1.35 -18.96 -7.29
C LEU A 249 2.12 -20.28 -7.36
N ALA A 250 1.67 -21.29 -6.62
CA ALA A 250 2.30 -22.62 -6.63
C ALA A 250 2.20 -23.28 -8.02
N ARG A 251 1.03 -23.20 -8.68
CA ARG A 251 0.81 -23.74 -10.02
C ARG A 251 1.67 -23.03 -11.07
N ALA A 252 1.81 -21.73 -10.95
CA ALA A 252 2.65 -20.89 -11.82
C ALA A 252 4.16 -21.03 -11.56
N GLY A 253 4.57 -21.80 -10.56
CA GLY A 253 5.98 -21.96 -10.20
C GLY A 253 6.61 -20.69 -9.59
N GLN A 254 5.82 -19.77 -9.05
CA GLN A 254 6.26 -18.50 -8.47
C GLN A 254 6.84 -18.70 -7.05
N SER A 255 7.87 -19.55 -6.93
CA SER A 255 8.49 -19.93 -5.64
C SER A 255 9.17 -18.78 -4.90
N GLY A 256 9.43 -17.65 -5.57
CA GLY A 256 9.93 -16.43 -4.94
C GLY A 256 8.85 -15.59 -4.26
N SER A 257 7.57 -15.84 -4.57
CA SER A 257 6.44 -15.13 -3.97
C SER A 257 5.90 -15.88 -2.76
N GLU A 258 5.49 -15.15 -1.73
CA GLU A 258 4.98 -15.69 -0.48
C GLU A 258 3.71 -14.94 -0.03
N ILE A 259 2.77 -15.66 0.58
CA ILE A 259 1.64 -15.07 1.28
C ILE A 259 1.71 -15.42 2.76
N VAL A 260 1.91 -14.40 3.60
CA VAL A 260 1.83 -14.49 5.06
C VAL A 260 0.42 -14.14 5.50
N LEU A 261 -0.18 -15.01 6.31
CA LEU A 261 -1.48 -14.80 6.94
C LEU A 261 -1.28 -14.55 8.43
N TYR A 262 -1.77 -13.43 8.94
CA TYR A 262 -1.85 -13.10 10.36
C TYR A 262 -3.24 -13.46 10.87
N PRO A 263 -3.44 -14.54 11.61
CA PRO A 263 -4.76 -15.14 11.86
C PRO A 263 -5.76 -14.20 12.53
N ASP A 264 -5.27 -13.34 13.42
CA ASP A 264 -6.11 -12.42 14.20
C ASP A 264 -6.13 -10.99 13.67
N ALA A 265 -5.38 -10.67 12.62
CA ALA A 265 -5.29 -9.35 12.06
C ALA A 265 -6.54 -9.01 11.21
N PRO A 266 -7.15 -7.82 11.42
CA PRO A 266 -8.22 -7.30 10.57
C PRO A 266 -7.65 -6.57 9.35
N HIS A 267 -8.54 -6.02 8.48
CA HIS A 267 -8.12 -5.11 7.42
C HIS A 267 -7.40 -3.88 7.96
N GLY A 268 -6.32 -3.47 7.30
CA GLY A 268 -5.58 -2.26 7.69
C GLY A 268 -4.72 -2.44 8.94
N PHE A 269 -4.30 -3.66 9.27
CA PHE A 269 -3.54 -3.96 10.49
C PHE A 269 -2.16 -3.28 10.57
N HIS A 270 -1.62 -2.75 9.47
CA HIS A 270 -0.40 -1.95 9.48
C HIS A 270 -0.65 -0.45 9.68
N ALA A 271 -1.87 0.01 9.45
CA ALA A 271 -2.23 1.44 9.50
C ALA A 271 -2.34 1.92 10.95
N ASP A 272 -1.26 2.47 11.50
CA ASP A 272 -1.11 2.83 12.91
C ASP A 272 -2.03 3.97 13.38
N TYR A 273 -2.62 4.70 12.47
CA TYR A 273 -3.65 5.71 12.72
C TYR A 273 -5.07 5.12 12.91
N ARG A 274 -5.24 3.79 12.75
CA ARG A 274 -6.55 3.12 12.80
C ARG A 274 -6.70 2.23 14.03
N PRO A 275 -7.92 2.06 14.57
CA PRO A 275 -8.19 1.09 15.63
C PRO A 275 -7.87 -0.37 15.24
N SER A 276 -7.81 -0.65 13.93
CA SER A 276 -7.44 -1.96 13.40
C SER A 276 -5.94 -2.28 13.46
N TYR A 277 -5.10 -1.34 13.88
CA TYR A 277 -3.65 -1.54 14.00
C TYR A 277 -3.30 -2.72 14.89
N ARG A 278 -2.38 -3.57 14.41
CA ARG A 278 -1.82 -4.70 15.16
C ARG A 278 -0.30 -4.59 15.13
N GLN A 279 0.27 -4.02 16.18
CA GLN A 279 1.70 -3.69 16.23
C GLN A 279 2.59 -4.90 15.94
N ALA A 280 2.35 -6.05 16.56
CA ALA A 280 3.18 -7.24 16.37
C ALA A 280 3.17 -7.72 14.91
N ASP A 281 1.99 -7.77 14.29
CA ASP A 281 1.81 -8.22 12.91
C ASP A 281 2.39 -7.20 11.92
N ALA A 282 2.19 -5.91 12.19
CA ALA A 282 2.74 -4.81 11.39
C ALA A 282 4.28 -4.81 11.40
N VAL A 283 4.89 -4.97 12.57
CA VAL A 283 6.36 -5.02 12.74
C VAL A 283 6.94 -6.27 12.06
N ASP A 284 6.31 -7.44 12.22
CA ASP A 284 6.77 -8.65 11.55
C ASP A 284 6.68 -8.54 10.02
N GLY A 285 5.55 -8.05 9.50
CA GLY A 285 5.37 -7.84 8.08
C GLY A 285 6.35 -6.81 7.51
N TRP A 286 6.59 -5.71 8.23
CA TRP A 286 7.59 -4.70 7.85
C TRP A 286 8.99 -5.29 7.76
N ARG A 287 9.39 -6.07 8.75
CA ARG A 287 10.69 -6.76 8.77
C ARG A 287 10.83 -7.71 7.58
N LYS A 288 9.79 -8.49 7.25
CA LYS A 288 9.78 -9.40 6.09
C LYS A 288 9.88 -8.63 4.76
N MET A 289 9.15 -7.53 4.62
CA MET A 289 9.23 -6.65 3.46
C MET A 289 10.65 -6.11 3.28
N LEU A 290 11.26 -5.57 4.33
CA LEU A 290 12.64 -5.05 4.27
C LEU A 290 13.66 -6.15 3.93
N ALA A 291 13.48 -7.36 4.45
CA ALA A 291 14.35 -8.50 4.12
C ALA A 291 14.25 -8.85 2.62
N LEU A 292 13.03 -8.87 2.06
CA LEU A 292 12.82 -9.08 0.62
C LEU A 292 13.48 -7.97 -0.20
N PHE A 293 13.25 -6.71 0.12
CA PHE A 293 13.83 -5.57 -0.59
C PHE A 293 15.37 -5.52 -0.46
N SER A 294 15.92 -5.81 0.72
CA SER A 294 17.37 -5.88 0.89
C SER A 294 18.01 -6.93 -0.03
N LYS A 295 17.38 -8.09 -0.11
CA LYS A 295 17.86 -9.19 -0.96
C LYS A 295 17.78 -8.89 -2.47
N THR A 296 16.80 -8.11 -2.90
CA THR A 296 16.48 -7.94 -4.33
C THR A 296 16.90 -6.60 -4.91
N LEU A 297 17.10 -5.57 -4.07
CA LEU A 297 17.37 -4.20 -4.52
C LEU A 297 18.76 -3.69 -4.11
N LYS A 298 19.40 -4.33 -3.12
CA LYS A 298 20.75 -3.93 -2.62
C LYS A 298 21.84 -4.93 -2.96
N SER A 299 21.50 -5.91 -3.83
CA SER A 299 22.46 -6.93 -4.32
C SER A 299 23.25 -6.45 -5.52
#